data_fd4d5750196da50918bd095f86ae400d
#
_entry.id   fd4d5750196da50918bd095f86ae400d
#
_cell.length_a   1.000
_cell.length_b   1.000
_cell.length_c   1.000
_cell.angle_alpha   90.00
_cell.angle_beta   90.00
_cell.angle_gamma   90.00
#
_symmetry.space_group_name_H-M   'P 1'
#
loop_
_entity.id
_entity.type
_entity.pdbx_description
1 polymer ?
#
loop_
_entity_poly.entity_id
_entity_poly.type
_entity_poly.pdbx_seq_one_letter_code
_entity_poly.pdbx_strand_id
1 'polypeptide(L)'
;VASIPKERMQVYFIDNEDYFKRKDLLLDKDHKLLKDNDERMIFFTKGVIETVKKLNWMPDIIHLHGWFASLFPLYFKTLFLDDPVFDNSKIVSSVYNKSFEGSLSKKTIEKIQFDGIEEDISHISSPDFNSLTDLMIKYSDSVIISSDKIDKSTLNSIKLHSKDSLSFKDSSNDEKLMEFLLKNID
;
A
#
# COMPACT_ATOMS: atom_id res chain seq x y z
N VAL A 1 -3.93 -15.61 -13.69
CA VAL A 1 -2.47 -15.43 -13.60
C VAL A 1 -1.90 -15.28 -15.00
N ALA A 2 -1.01 -14.32 -15.19
CA ALA A 2 -0.21 -14.17 -16.40
C ALA A 2 1.28 -14.31 -16.05
N SER A 3 2.10 -14.75 -17.00
CA SER A 3 3.54 -14.91 -16.79
C SER A 3 4.32 -14.20 -17.87
N ILE A 4 5.45 -13.58 -17.50
CA ILE A 4 6.45 -13.02 -18.40
C ILE A 4 7.76 -13.81 -18.15
N PRO A 5 7.94 -14.97 -18.84
CA PRO A 5 9.00 -15.92 -18.50
C PRO A 5 10.42 -15.35 -18.60
N LYS A 6 10.67 -14.47 -19.59
CA LYS A 6 11.99 -13.84 -19.77
C LYS A 6 12.40 -13.00 -18.57
N GLU A 7 11.42 -12.35 -17.93
CA GLU A 7 11.64 -11.48 -16.76
C GLU A 7 11.46 -12.23 -15.43
N ARG A 8 11.20 -13.53 -15.45
CA ARG A 8 10.84 -14.35 -14.28
C ARG A 8 9.70 -13.73 -13.47
N MET A 9 8.78 -13.04 -14.15
CA MET A 9 7.68 -12.31 -13.54
C MET A 9 6.37 -13.09 -13.67
N GLN A 10 5.58 -13.10 -12.59
CA GLN A 10 4.21 -13.58 -12.57
C GLN A 10 3.30 -12.43 -12.16
N VAL A 11 2.15 -12.32 -12.83
CA VAL A 11 1.14 -11.32 -12.53
C VAL A 11 -0.12 -12.03 -12.04
N TYR A 12 -0.51 -11.73 -10.82
CA TYR A 12 -1.73 -12.25 -10.21
C TYR A 12 -2.80 -11.16 -10.21
N PHE A 13 -3.99 -11.50 -10.68
CA PHE A 13 -5.13 -10.59 -10.68
C PHE A 13 -6.02 -10.97 -9.50
N ILE A 14 -6.20 -10.01 -8.59
CA ILE A 14 -7.22 -10.12 -7.54
C ILE A 14 -8.53 -9.63 -8.15
N ASP A 15 -9.44 -10.55 -8.39
CA ASP A 15 -10.69 -10.28 -9.09
C ASP A 15 -11.91 -10.55 -8.20
N ASN A 16 -12.93 -9.73 -8.38
CA ASN A 16 -14.25 -9.88 -7.80
C ASN A 16 -15.24 -9.12 -8.69
N GLU A 17 -16.29 -9.79 -9.17
CA GLU A 17 -17.23 -9.18 -10.11
C GLU A 17 -17.94 -7.95 -9.51
N ASP A 18 -18.29 -7.98 -8.24
CA ASP A 18 -19.00 -6.89 -7.58
C ASP A 18 -18.14 -5.64 -7.45
N TYR A 19 -16.83 -5.82 -7.18
CA TYR A 19 -15.90 -4.71 -6.95
C TYR A 19 -15.19 -4.23 -8.21
N PHE A 20 -14.86 -5.12 -9.16
CA PHE A 20 -13.94 -4.78 -10.26
C PHE A 20 -14.54 -4.90 -11.66
N LYS A 21 -15.73 -5.50 -11.81
CA LYS A 21 -16.41 -5.60 -13.11
C LYS A 21 -17.13 -4.29 -13.47
N ARG A 22 -16.35 -3.21 -13.62
CA ARG A 22 -16.85 -1.88 -13.97
C ARG A 22 -15.84 -1.11 -14.82
N LYS A 23 -16.29 -0.05 -15.51
CA LYS A 23 -15.42 0.80 -16.33
C LYS A 23 -14.52 1.71 -15.50
N ASP A 24 -15.07 2.22 -14.39
CA ASP A 24 -14.37 3.16 -13.52
C ASP A 24 -13.43 2.40 -12.58
N LEU A 25 -12.15 2.78 -12.55
CA LEU A 25 -11.16 2.08 -11.76
C LEU A 25 -11.21 2.53 -10.27
N LEU A 26 -10.86 3.76 -9.98
CA LEU A 26 -10.80 4.32 -8.61
C LEU A 26 -11.61 5.61 -8.48
N LEU A 27 -11.78 6.32 -9.59
CA LEU A 27 -12.52 7.57 -9.69
C LEU A 27 -13.60 7.41 -10.75
N ASP A 28 -14.72 8.11 -10.56
CA ASP A 28 -15.75 8.20 -11.58
C ASP A 28 -15.36 9.18 -12.71
N LYS A 29 -16.25 9.35 -13.69
CA LYS A 29 -16.06 10.27 -14.82
C LYS A 29 -15.91 11.75 -14.41
N ASP A 30 -16.36 12.11 -13.22
CA ASP A 30 -16.26 13.45 -12.63
C ASP A 30 -15.05 13.57 -11.69
N HIS A 31 -14.09 12.62 -11.75
CA HIS A 31 -12.91 12.52 -10.91
C HIS A 31 -13.19 12.42 -9.40
N LYS A 32 -14.36 11.92 -9.01
CA LYS A 32 -14.70 11.66 -7.62
C LYS A 32 -14.41 10.21 -7.24
N LEU A 33 -14.02 10.02 -5.99
CA LEU A 33 -13.81 8.68 -5.42
C LEU A 33 -15.07 7.83 -5.54
N LEU A 34 -14.91 6.58 -5.95
CA LEU A 34 -15.99 5.60 -5.89
C LEU A 34 -16.35 5.33 -4.43
N LYS A 35 -17.62 5.20 -4.13
CA LYS A 35 -18.15 5.12 -2.75
C LYS A 35 -17.68 3.90 -1.98
N ASP A 36 -17.34 2.83 -2.68
CA ASP A 36 -16.93 1.53 -2.16
C ASP A 36 -15.41 1.31 -2.21
N ASN A 37 -14.63 2.34 -2.45
CA ASN A 37 -13.17 2.19 -2.53
C ASN A 37 -12.56 1.66 -1.22
N ASP A 38 -13.13 1.99 -0.07
CA ASP A 38 -12.70 1.45 1.23
C ASP A 38 -12.86 -0.08 1.30
N GLU A 39 -14.01 -0.61 0.89
CA GLU A 39 -14.25 -2.07 0.84
C GLU A 39 -13.33 -2.75 -0.17
N ARG A 40 -13.13 -2.11 -1.32
CA ARG A 40 -12.24 -2.61 -2.39
C ARG A 40 -10.79 -2.65 -1.93
N MET A 41 -10.32 -1.65 -1.18
CA MET A 41 -8.98 -1.61 -0.60
C MET A 41 -8.79 -2.73 0.42
N ILE A 42 -9.78 -2.93 1.31
CA ILE A 42 -9.77 -4.01 2.30
C ILE A 42 -9.75 -5.36 1.59
N PHE A 43 -10.65 -5.57 0.63
CA PHE A 43 -10.72 -6.81 -0.15
C PHE A 43 -9.40 -7.09 -0.88
N PHE A 44 -8.85 -6.08 -1.57
CA PHE A 44 -7.58 -6.21 -2.28
C PHE A 44 -6.44 -6.57 -1.33
N THR A 45 -6.32 -5.88 -0.21
CA THR A 45 -5.28 -6.11 0.81
C THR A 45 -5.32 -7.56 1.31
N LYS A 46 -6.50 -8.00 1.77
CA LYS A 46 -6.68 -9.38 2.26
C LYS A 46 -6.45 -10.42 1.15
N GLY A 47 -6.94 -10.12 -0.05
CA GLY A 47 -6.77 -10.99 -1.21
C GLY A 47 -5.31 -11.19 -1.62
N VAL A 48 -4.49 -10.15 -1.58
CA VAL A 48 -3.05 -10.24 -1.85
C VAL A 48 -2.35 -11.09 -0.79
N ILE A 49 -2.57 -10.80 0.50
CA ILE A 49 -1.96 -11.53 1.61
C ILE A 49 -2.31 -13.02 1.53
N GLU A 50 -3.59 -13.35 1.40
CA GLU A 50 -4.06 -14.73 1.30
C GLU A 50 -3.54 -15.44 0.05
N THR A 51 -3.34 -14.72 -1.06
CA THR A 51 -2.75 -15.29 -2.28
C THR A 51 -1.30 -15.69 -2.03
N VAL A 52 -0.50 -14.83 -1.42
CA VAL A 52 0.91 -15.10 -1.07
C VAL A 52 1.00 -16.32 -0.14
N LYS A 53 0.14 -16.38 0.88
CA LYS A 53 0.06 -17.52 1.81
C LYS A 53 -0.28 -18.82 1.09
N LYS A 54 -1.31 -18.82 0.25
CA LYS A 54 -1.72 -20.03 -0.52
C LYS A 54 -0.65 -20.50 -1.48
N LEU A 55 0.16 -19.61 -2.02
CA LEU A 55 1.29 -19.95 -2.88
C LEU A 55 2.49 -20.46 -2.08
N ASN A 56 2.47 -20.35 -0.75
CA ASN A 56 3.61 -20.59 0.14
C ASN A 56 4.86 -19.85 -0.36
N TRP A 57 4.67 -18.62 -0.81
CA TRP A 57 5.72 -17.75 -1.31
C TRP A 57 6.17 -16.82 -0.19
N MET A 58 7.43 -16.92 0.20
CA MET A 58 8.04 -16.10 1.25
C MET A 58 8.76 -14.91 0.57
N PRO A 59 8.12 -13.73 0.47
CA PRO A 59 8.76 -12.57 -0.16
C PRO A 59 9.75 -11.92 0.81
N ASP A 60 10.94 -11.55 0.31
CA ASP A 60 11.89 -10.73 1.06
C ASP A 60 11.38 -9.27 1.14
N ILE A 61 10.83 -8.77 0.03
CA ILE A 61 10.29 -7.42 -0.08
C ILE A 61 8.87 -7.45 -0.61
N ILE A 62 7.98 -6.71 0.06
CA ILE A 62 6.64 -6.37 -0.39
C ILE A 62 6.67 -4.91 -0.80
N HIS A 63 6.71 -4.64 -2.11
CA HIS A 63 6.76 -3.28 -2.64
C HIS A 63 5.36 -2.79 -3.01
N LEU A 64 4.89 -1.77 -2.34
CA LEU A 64 3.55 -1.21 -2.49
C LEU A 64 3.57 0.08 -3.32
N HIS A 65 2.58 0.24 -4.18
CA HIS A 65 2.46 1.40 -5.05
C HIS A 65 1.13 2.13 -4.87
N GLY A 66 1.22 3.40 -4.49
CA GLY A 66 0.10 4.32 -4.47
C GLY A 66 -0.90 4.10 -3.33
N TRP A 67 -1.81 5.05 -3.22
CA TRP A 67 -2.75 5.16 -2.10
C TRP A 67 -3.73 3.98 -1.97
N PHE A 68 -4.06 3.30 -3.06
CA PHE A 68 -5.00 2.17 -3.01
C PHE A 68 -4.45 0.99 -2.19
N ALA A 69 -3.13 0.86 -2.12
CA ALA A 69 -2.46 -0.13 -1.29
C ALA A 69 -2.17 0.34 0.16
N SER A 70 -2.61 1.54 0.55
CA SER A 70 -2.24 2.16 1.84
C SER A 70 -2.69 1.40 3.08
N LEU A 71 -3.73 0.57 2.99
CA LEU A 71 -4.18 -0.26 4.10
C LEU A 71 -3.30 -1.51 4.29
N PHE A 72 -2.55 -1.92 3.28
CA PHE A 72 -1.77 -3.14 3.32
C PHE A 72 -0.77 -3.18 4.48
N PRO A 73 0.07 -2.15 4.72
CA PRO A 73 1.04 -2.19 5.81
C PRO A 73 0.38 -2.33 7.19
N LEU A 74 -0.73 -1.66 7.42
CA LEU A 74 -1.50 -1.78 8.66
C LEU A 74 -1.96 -3.23 8.88
N TYR A 75 -2.69 -3.79 7.91
CA TYR A 75 -3.19 -5.17 8.00
C TYR A 75 -2.07 -6.17 8.19
N PHE A 76 -0.98 -6.01 7.44
CA PHE A 76 0.18 -6.87 7.52
C PHE A 76 0.81 -6.86 8.91
N LYS A 77 1.11 -5.67 9.45
CA LYS A 77 1.80 -5.51 10.73
C LYS A 77 0.92 -5.86 11.95
N THR A 78 -0.41 -5.84 11.80
CA THR A 78 -1.32 -6.12 12.93
C THR A 78 -1.88 -7.54 12.92
N LEU A 79 -2.15 -8.12 11.76
CA LEU A 79 -2.84 -9.40 11.67
C LEU A 79 -1.99 -10.55 11.11
N PHE A 80 -0.89 -10.25 10.41
CA PHE A 80 -0.14 -11.26 9.66
C PHE A 80 1.37 -11.25 9.94
N LEU A 81 1.84 -10.40 10.84
CA LEU A 81 3.29 -10.29 11.14
C LEU A 81 3.87 -11.60 11.67
N ASP A 82 3.11 -12.35 12.45
CA ASP A 82 3.55 -13.61 13.07
C ASP A 82 3.32 -14.84 12.16
N ASP A 83 2.88 -14.65 10.90
CA ASP A 83 2.71 -15.75 9.95
C ASP A 83 4.09 -16.14 9.37
N PRO A 84 4.51 -17.42 9.48
CA PRO A 84 5.83 -17.87 9.05
C PRO A 84 6.16 -17.57 7.58
N VAL A 85 5.16 -17.40 6.73
CA VAL A 85 5.35 -17.02 5.32
C VAL A 85 6.00 -15.64 5.19
N PHE A 86 5.85 -14.80 6.22
CA PHE A 86 6.29 -13.40 6.20
C PHE A 86 7.41 -13.05 7.20
N ASP A 87 8.01 -14.03 7.85
CA ASP A 87 9.01 -13.84 8.93
C ASP A 87 10.11 -12.82 8.60
N ASN A 88 10.56 -12.79 7.35
CA ASN A 88 11.65 -11.90 6.91
C ASN A 88 11.16 -10.78 5.97
N SER A 89 9.85 -10.67 5.74
CA SER A 89 9.31 -9.73 4.77
C SER A 89 9.43 -8.28 5.23
N LYS A 90 9.94 -7.41 4.37
CA LYS A 90 9.98 -5.96 4.57
C LYS A 90 8.99 -5.27 3.65
N ILE A 91 8.31 -4.27 4.18
CA ILE A 91 7.39 -3.43 3.40
C ILE A 91 8.09 -2.17 2.95
N VAL A 92 8.19 -1.97 1.65
CA VAL A 92 8.69 -0.75 1.01
C VAL A 92 7.53 -0.09 0.28
N SER A 93 7.23 1.16 0.61
CA SER A 93 6.10 1.88 0.01
C SER A 93 6.54 3.02 -0.89
N SER A 94 6.11 2.97 -2.15
CA SER A 94 6.26 4.09 -3.09
C SER A 94 5.13 5.10 -2.91
N VAL A 95 5.51 6.33 -2.56
CA VAL A 95 4.59 7.47 -2.38
C VAL A 95 4.63 8.41 -3.58
N TYR A 96 3.46 8.93 -3.94
CA TYR A 96 3.23 9.74 -5.12
C TYR A 96 2.57 11.07 -4.75
N ASN A 97 2.49 11.98 -5.73
CA ASN A 97 1.70 13.20 -5.61
C ASN A 97 0.24 12.89 -5.32
N LYS A 98 -0.44 13.83 -4.68
CA LYS A 98 -1.87 13.76 -4.43
C LYS A 98 -2.64 13.46 -5.72
N SER A 99 -3.43 12.39 -5.70
CA SER A 99 -4.13 11.88 -6.88
C SER A 99 -5.65 11.96 -6.80
N PHE A 100 -6.20 12.34 -5.64
CA PHE A 100 -7.63 12.57 -5.47
C PHE A 100 -7.93 13.63 -4.41
N GLU A 101 -9.12 14.22 -4.52
CA GLU A 101 -9.70 15.12 -3.52
C GLU A 101 -10.83 14.43 -2.76
N GLY A 102 -11.14 14.95 -1.56
CA GLY A 102 -12.16 14.36 -0.69
C GLY A 102 -11.64 13.24 0.18
N SER A 103 -12.53 12.40 0.67
CA SER A 103 -12.22 11.29 1.56
C SER A 103 -13.05 10.05 1.24
N LEU A 104 -12.58 8.90 1.67
CA LEU A 104 -13.35 7.66 1.68
C LEU A 104 -14.52 7.76 2.67
N SER A 105 -15.30 6.70 2.76
CA SER A 105 -16.41 6.60 3.71
C SER A 105 -15.95 6.83 5.15
N LYS A 106 -16.73 7.56 5.95
CA LYS A 106 -16.50 7.70 7.40
C LYS A 106 -16.58 6.36 8.13
N LYS A 107 -17.21 5.35 7.52
CA LYS A 107 -17.28 3.98 8.06
C LYS A 107 -16.02 3.15 7.79
N THR A 108 -15.03 3.68 7.10
CA THR A 108 -13.79 2.96 6.80
C THR A 108 -13.12 2.42 8.06
N ILE A 109 -13.06 3.22 9.13
CA ILE A 109 -12.49 2.79 10.42
C ILE A 109 -13.27 1.62 11.01
N GLU A 110 -14.61 1.73 11.06
CA GLU A 110 -15.47 0.66 11.59
C GLU A 110 -15.25 -0.65 10.83
N LYS A 111 -15.08 -0.58 9.50
CA LYS A 111 -14.80 -1.75 8.65
C LYS A 111 -13.43 -2.37 8.95
N ILE A 112 -12.40 -1.54 9.14
CA ILE A 112 -11.06 -1.99 9.50
C ILE A 112 -11.07 -2.65 10.89
N GLN A 113 -11.74 -2.04 11.87
CA GLN A 113 -11.86 -2.57 13.23
C GLN A 113 -12.67 -3.88 13.27
N PHE A 114 -13.68 -4.01 12.39
CA PHE A 114 -14.44 -5.25 12.25
C PHE A 114 -13.57 -6.45 11.83
N ASP A 115 -12.49 -6.21 11.13
CA ASP A 115 -11.50 -7.24 10.78
C ASP A 115 -10.57 -7.62 11.94
N GLY A 116 -10.74 -7.02 13.14
CA GLY A 116 -9.96 -7.34 14.34
C GLY A 116 -8.73 -6.44 14.54
N ILE A 117 -8.62 -5.33 13.83
CA ILE A 117 -7.54 -4.37 14.05
C ILE A 117 -7.92 -3.45 15.20
N GLU A 118 -7.19 -3.60 16.33
CA GLU A 118 -7.41 -2.83 17.56
C GLU A 118 -6.55 -1.56 17.66
N GLU A 119 -5.66 -1.34 16.68
CA GLU A 119 -4.79 -0.16 16.63
C GLU A 119 -5.59 1.15 16.64
N ASP A 120 -5.05 2.17 17.35
CA ASP A 120 -5.64 3.51 17.29
C ASP A 120 -5.37 4.16 15.93
N ILE A 121 -6.39 4.07 15.09
CA ILE A 121 -6.43 4.68 13.76
C ILE A 121 -7.42 5.86 13.71
N SER A 122 -7.79 6.43 14.85
CA SER A 122 -8.73 7.57 14.93
C SER A 122 -8.26 8.80 14.15
N HIS A 123 -6.94 8.94 13.94
CA HIS A 123 -6.34 10.00 13.12
C HIS A 123 -6.75 9.94 11.65
N ILE A 124 -7.22 8.79 11.14
CA ILE A 124 -7.81 8.66 9.81
C ILE A 124 -9.34 8.74 9.81
N SER A 125 -9.95 9.43 10.78
CA SER A 125 -11.42 9.60 10.87
C SER A 125 -12.06 10.21 9.62
N SER A 126 -11.28 10.90 8.82
CA SER A 126 -11.63 11.32 7.45
C SER A 126 -10.55 10.80 6.50
N PRO A 127 -10.67 9.55 5.97
CA PRO A 127 -9.62 8.92 5.19
C PRO A 127 -9.41 9.61 3.85
N ASP A 128 -8.72 10.74 3.86
CA ASP A 128 -8.29 11.48 2.68
C ASP A 128 -6.94 10.98 2.18
N PHE A 129 -6.46 11.56 1.09
CA PHE A 129 -5.18 11.17 0.50
C PHE A 129 -4.01 11.27 1.49
N ASN A 130 -3.97 12.34 2.27
CA ASN A 130 -2.86 12.60 3.19
C ASN A 130 -2.86 11.63 4.37
N SER A 131 -4.02 11.38 4.97
CA SER A 131 -4.15 10.46 6.10
C SER A 131 -3.91 9.00 5.69
N LEU A 132 -4.34 8.60 4.49
CA LEU A 132 -4.05 7.27 3.94
C LEU A 132 -2.56 7.11 3.61
N THR A 133 -1.91 8.15 3.09
CA THR A 133 -0.47 8.15 2.83
C THR A 133 0.31 8.11 4.14
N ASP A 134 -0.10 8.87 5.17
CA ASP A 134 0.52 8.83 6.49
C ASP A 134 0.41 7.44 7.12
N LEU A 135 -0.76 6.82 7.06
CA LEU A 135 -0.98 5.46 7.53
C LEU A 135 -0.04 4.46 6.84
N MET A 136 0.07 4.55 5.51
CA MET A 136 0.95 3.71 4.71
C MET A 136 2.42 3.87 5.14
N ILE A 137 2.88 5.11 5.31
CA ILE A 137 4.24 5.42 5.75
C ILE A 137 4.49 4.89 7.17
N LYS A 138 3.56 5.14 8.10
CA LYS A 138 3.67 4.73 9.51
C LYS A 138 3.99 3.23 9.64
N TYR A 139 3.30 2.39 8.91
CA TYR A 139 3.41 0.93 9.02
C TYR A 139 4.38 0.28 8.01
N SER A 140 5.00 1.06 7.11
CA SER A 140 6.06 0.59 6.22
C SER A 140 7.42 0.55 6.90
N ASP A 141 8.33 -0.28 6.43
CA ASP A 141 9.71 -0.34 6.91
C ASP A 141 10.55 0.78 6.28
N SER A 142 10.35 1.05 4.99
CA SER A 142 10.99 2.16 4.27
C SER A 142 10.10 2.75 3.17
N VAL A 143 10.52 3.89 2.61
CA VAL A 143 9.71 4.66 1.66
C VAL A 143 10.51 5.05 0.43
N ILE A 144 9.90 4.94 -0.75
CA ILE A 144 10.43 5.47 -2.00
C ILE A 144 9.59 6.67 -2.43
N ILE A 145 10.23 7.81 -2.62
CA ILE A 145 9.60 9.00 -3.17
C ILE A 145 9.55 8.84 -4.69
N SER A 146 8.37 8.60 -5.24
CA SER A 146 8.16 8.27 -6.65
C SER A 146 7.54 9.40 -7.47
N SER A 147 7.62 10.64 -6.97
CA SER A 147 7.20 11.86 -7.67
C SER A 147 8.15 13.02 -7.38
N ASP A 148 8.36 13.87 -8.38
CA ASP A 148 9.26 15.02 -8.33
C ASP A 148 8.76 16.16 -7.40
N LYS A 149 7.44 16.27 -7.24
CA LYS A 149 6.78 17.32 -6.46
C LYS A 149 5.91 16.71 -5.36
N ILE A 150 6.56 16.03 -4.43
CA ILE A 150 5.85 15.43 -3.31
C ILE A 150 5.36 16.50 -2.32
N ASP A 151 4.17 16.31 -1.76
CA ASP A 151 3.58 17.25 -0.80
C ASP A 151 4.38 17.34 0.50
N LYS A 152 4.39 18.55 1.12
CA LYS A 152 5.04 18.78 2.41
C LYS A 152 4.48 17.86 3.52
N SER A 153 3.19 17.57 3.48
CA SER A 153 2.55 16.61 4.42
C SER A 153 3.21 15.24 4.37
N THR A 154 3.43 14.70 3.17
CA THR A 154 4.11 13.40 2.98
C THR A 154 5.56 13.44 3.48
N LEU A 155 6.31 14.51 3.17
CA LEU A 155 7.68 14.67 3.67
C LEU A 155 7.73 14.78 5.21
N ASN A 156 6.75 15.43 5.81
CA ASN A 156 6.64 15.53 7.26
C ASN A 156 6.31 14.17 7.88
N SER A 157 5.43 13.39 7.25
CA SER A 157 5.09 12.04 7.69
C SER A 157 6.32 11.11 7.67
N ILE A 158 7.11 11.13 6.60
CA ILE A 158 8.37 10.36 6.52
C ILE A 158 9.30 10.70 7.69
N LYS A 159 9.45 11.98 8.00
CA LYS A 159 10.28 12.45 9.14
C LYS A 159 9.67 12.06 10.48
N LEU A 160 8.35 12.24 10.66
CA LEU A 160 7.63 11.93 11.89
C LEU A 160 7.78 10.46 12.28
N HIS A 161 7.66 9.57 11.31
CA HIS A 161 7.78 8.13 11.50
C HIS A 161 9.23 7.62 11.36
N SER A 162 10.20 8.54 11.23
CA SER A 162 11.64 8.22 11.15
C SER A 162 11.98 7.16 10.09
N LYS A 163 11.31 7.22 8.93
CA LYS A 163 11.49 6.22 7.87
C LYS A 163 12.72 6.52 7.02
N ASP A 164 13.50 5.47 6.74
CA ASP A 164 14.50 5.54 5.68
C ASP A 164 13.81 5.76 4.35
N SER A 165 14.36 6.61 3.50
CA SER A 165 13.70 6.98 2.26
C SER A 165 14.65 7.21 1.10
N LEU A 166 14.25 6.71 -0.08
CA LEU A 166 14.94 6.98 -1.34
C LEU A 166 14.32 8.20 -2.02
N SER A 167 15.15 9.15 -2.44
CA SER A 167 14.69 10.35 -3.15
C SER A 167 14.16 10.04 -4.54
N PHE A 168 13.29 10.89 -5.09
CA PHE A 168 12.78 10.74 -6.47
C PHE A 168 13.91 10.64 -7.51
N LYS A 169 14.94 11.47 -7.37
CA LYS A 169 16.10 11.46 -8.27
C LYS A 169 16.83 10.12 -8.26
N ASP A 170 16.96 9.53 -7.08
CA ASP A 170 17.68 8.25 -6.91
C ASP A 170 16.77 7.06 -7.26
N SER A 171 15.46 7.16 -7.01
CA SER A 171 14.49 6.12 -7.39
C SER A 171 14.33 5.94 -8.90
N SER A 172 14.70 6.95 -9.69
CA SER A 172 14.73 6.87 -11.16
C SER A 172 16.01 6.22 -11.70
N ASN A 173 16.94 5.82 -10.84
CA ASN A 173 18.15 5.10 -11.16
C ASN A 173 18.03 3.66 -10.67
N ASP A 174 18.05 2.70 -11.59
CA ASP A 174 17.82 1.28 -11.28
C ASP A 174 18.86 0.70 -10.30
N GLU A 175 20.12 1.13 -10.40
CA GLU A 175 21.18 0.66 -9.50
C GLU A 175 20.94 1.13 -8.06
N LYS A 176 20.62 2.41 -7.87
CA LYS A 176 20.33 2.97 -6.55
C LYS A 176 19.03 2.42 -5.97
N LEU A 177 18.02 2.21 -6.82
CA LEU A 177 16.78 1.58 -6.39
C LEU A 177 17.05 0.15 -5.89
N MET A 178 17.82 -0.61 -6.64
CA MET A 178 18.18 -1.97 -6.24
C MET A 178 19.02 -1.98 -4.96
N GLU A 179 20.01 -1.10 -4.84
CA GLU A 179 20.82 -0.95 -3.62
C GLU A 179 19.95 -0.63 -2.41
N PHE A 180 19.00 0.30 -2.56
CA PHE A 180 18.07 0.66 -1.49
C PHE A 180 17.19 -0.53 -1.08
N LEU A 181 16.66 -1.28 -2.05
CA LEU A 181 15.83 -2.44 -1.78
C LEU A 181 16.64 -3.55 -1.09
N LEU A 182 17.85 -3.84 -1.55
CA LEU A 182 18.70 -4.87 -0.95
C LEU A 182 19.11 -4.52 0.49
N LYS A 183 19.40 -3.24 0.77
CA LYS A 183 19.68 -2.77 2.15
C LYS A 183 18.53 -3.04 3.12
N ASN A 184 17.30 -3.16 2.65
CA ASN A 184 16.16 -3.47 3.51
C ASN A 184 16.03 -4.97 3.84
N ILE A 185 16.77 -5.84 3.15
CA ILE A 185 16.72 -7.30 3.38
C ILE A 185 17.76 -7.70 4.44
N ASP A 186 18.89 -6.99 4.51
CA ASP A 186 19.97 -7.20 5.49
C ASP A 186 19.58 -6.67 6.90
#